data_abb0104fa6e998ca3160804ba980e36b
#
_entry.id   abb0104fa6e998ca3160804ba980e36b
#
_cell.length_a   1.000
_cell.length_b   1.000
_cell.length_c   1.000
_cell.angle_alpha   90.00
_cell.angle_beta   90.00
_cell.angle_gamma   90.00
#
_symmetry.space_group_name_H-M   'P 1'
#
loop_
_entity.id
_entity.type
_entity.pdbx_description
1 polymer ?
#
loop_
_entity_poly.entity_id
_entity_poly.type
_entity_poly.pdbx_seq_one_letter_code
_entity_poly.pdbx_strand_id
1 'polypeptide(L)'
;VAVRLNGKAMAGGDMLKELNRLFAAYGVGCGLYTGDTTIGLKGRIVFEAPGLAALQTAHQALEEAVLSKHQNRFKPMVGRKWVELVYEGFYFDPLKADLQAYLASSQACVNGEVSVRTEGGSVSAVAVDSPHILQAKGATYAQSADWGASEAEGFIRLSGMSSNLWAKINGAGS
;
A
#
# COMPACT_ATOMS: atom_id res chain seq x y z
N VAL A 1 2.36 -13.01 -6.11
CA VAL A 1 3.73 -13.48 -5.78
C VAL A 1 4.66 -13.02 -6.89
N ALA A 2 5.80 -12.38 -6.54
CA ALA A 2 6.80 -11.98 -7.52
C ALA A 2 7.42 -13.23 -8.18
N VAL A 3 7.53 -13.21 -9.50
CA VAL A 3 7.99 -14.35 -10.32
C VAL A 3 9.20 -14.03 -11.20
N ARG A 4 9.54 -12.74 -11.34
CA ARG A 4 10.69 -12.26 -12.12
C ARG A 4 11.41 -11.13 -11.39
N LEU A 5 12.71 -11.07 -11.58
CA LEU A 5 13.57 -9.95 -11.16
C LEU A 5 14.49 -9.58 -12.34
N ASN A 6 14.45 -8.31 -12.75
CA ASN A 6 15.22 -7.81 -13.90
C ASN A 6 15.04 -8.70 -15.16
N GLY A 7 13.79 -9.06 -15.47
CA GLY A 7 13.43 -9.90 -16.60
C GLY A 7 13.71 -11.41 -16.43
N LYS A 8 14.41 -11.85 -15.38
CA LYS A 8 14.74 -13.26 -15.14
C LYS A 8 13.72 -13.91 -14.21
N ALA A 9 13.16 -15.05 -14.61
CA ALA A 9 12.32 -15.87 -13.74
C ALA A 9 13.16 -16.45 -12.60
N MET A 10 12.65 -16.37 -11.38
CA MET A 10 13.32 -16.84 -10.17
C MET A 10 12.32 -17.46 -9.21
N ALA A 11 12.76 -18.47 -8.45
CA ALA A 11 12.04 -18.95 -7.28
C ALA A 11 12.04 -17.87 -6.18
N GLY A 12 10.97 -17.79 -5.38
CA GLY A 12 10.80 -16.74 -4.39
C GLY A 12 11.95 -16.60 -3.40
N GLY A 13 12.52 -17.73 -2.94
CA GLY A 13 13.68 -17.73 -2.04
C GLY A 13 14.95 -17.15 -2.67
N ASP A 14 15.23 -17.47 -3.95
CA ASP A 14 16.39 -16.96 -4.65
C ASP A 14 16.21 -15.49 -5.03
N MET A 15 15.00 -15.09 -5.37
CA MET A 15 14.66 -13.71 -5.59
C MET A 15 14.89 -12.86 -4.32
N LEU A 16 14.47 -13.34 -3.18
CA LEU A 16 14.66 -12.64 -1.91
C LEU A 16 16.15 -12.54 -1.55
N LYS A 17 16.94 -13.58 -1.77
CA LYS A 17 18.40 -13.54 -1.59
C LYS A 17 19.05 -12.49 -2.48
N GLU A 18 18.67 -12.45 -3.76
CA GLU A 18 19.22 -11.47 -4.70
C GLU A 18 18.80 -10.05 -4.37
N LEU A 19 17.54 -9.84 -3.99
CA LEU A 19 17.09 -8.53 -3.52
C LEU A 19 17.82 -8.10 -2.24
N ASN A 20 18.03 -9.00 -1.28
CA ASN A 20 18.84 -8.72 -0.09
C ASN A 20 20.25 -8.27 -0.48
N ARG A 21 20.89 -8.99 -1.38
CA ARG A 21 22.24 -8.65 -1.87
C ARG A 21 22.30 -7.26 -2.53
N LEU A 22 21.32 -6.96 -3.38
CA LEU A 22 21.26 -5.70 -4.13
C LEU A 22 21.00 -4.50 -3.22
N PHE A 23 20.04 -4.61 -2.32
CA PHE A 23 19.57 -3.47 -1.52
C PHE A 23 20.32 -3.29 -0.20
N ALA A 24 20.91 -4.34 0.37
CA ALA A 24 21.75 -4.24 1.57
C ALA A 24 22.96 -3.32 1.36
N ALA A 25 23.55 -3.34 0.16
CA ALA A 25 24.69 -2.49 -0.20
C ALA A 25 24.38 -0.98 -0.07
N TYR A 26 23.11 -0.60 -0.04
CA TYR A 26 22.65 0.78 0.08
C TYR A 26 22.04 1.11 1.47
N GLY A 27 22.11 0.19 2.42
CA GLY A 27 21.54 0.37 3.75
C GLY A 27 20.01 0.34 3.80
N VAL A 28 19.35 -0.16 2.76
CA VAL A 28 17.88 -0.29 2.71
C VAL A 28 17.41 -1.31 3.72
N GLY A 29 16.27 -1.04 4.36
CA GLY A 29 15.58 -2.00 5.24
C GLY A 29 16.20 -2.17 6.62
N CYS A 30 17.15 -1.30 7.02
CA CYS A 30 17.63 -1.22 8.39
C CYS A 30 16.63 -0.43 9.24
N GLY A 31 16.26 -0.97 10.40
CA GLY A 31 15.27 -0.33 11.25
C GLY A 31 15.33 -0.71 12.70
N LEU A 32 14.77 0.18 13.52
CA LEU A 32 14.48 -0.06 14.93
C LEU A 32 12.95 -0.13 15.08
N TYR A 33 12.43 -1.28 15.45
CA TYR A 33 11.03 -1.45 15.78
C TYR A 33 10.83 -1.38 17.29
N THR A 34 9.96 -0.48 17.73
CA THR A 34 9.52 -0.39 19.11
C THR A 34 8.01 -0.58 19.13
N GLY A 35 7.54 -1.72 19.57
CA GLY A 35 6.13 -2.08 19.57
C GLY A 35 5.70 -2.78 20.84
N ASP A 36 4.41 -3.05 20.94
CA ASP A 36 3.85 -3.79 22.06
C ASP A 36 4.15 -5.29 21.93
N THR A 37 4.53 -5.90 23.06
CA THR A 37 4.44 -7.35 23.22
C THR A 37 2.99 -7.75 23.49
N THR A 38 2.66 -9.03 23.39
CA THR A 38 1.30 -9.55 23.66
C THR A 38 0.74 -9.12 25.02
N ILE A 39 1.60 -8.88 26.00
CA ILE A 39 1.19 -8.42 27.34
C ILE A 39 1.25 -6.89 27.51
N GLY A 40 1.43 -6.12 26.43
CA GLY A 40 1.43 -4.67 26.44
C GLY A 40 2.74 -3.98 26.87
N LEU A 41 3.80 -4.74 27.13
CA LEU A 41 5.12 -4.16 27.39
C LEU A 41 5.80 -3.78 26.08
N LYS A 42 6.61 -2.70 26.09
CA LYS A 42 7.35 -2.27 24.92
C LYS A 42 8.55 -3.17 24.63
N GLY A 43 8.56 -3.73 23.42
CA GLY A 43 9.72 -4.41 22.87
C GLY A 43 10.57 -3.44 22.04
N ARG A 44 11.87 -3.75 21.89
CA ARG A 44 12.77 -3.05 20.98
C ARG A 44 13.56 -4.06 20.19
N ILE A 45 13.42 -4.02 18.86
CA ILE A 45 14.09 -4.95 17.95
C ILE A 45 14.81 -4.13 16.88
N VAL A 46 16.11 -4.40 16.70
CA VAL A 46 16.86 -3.94 15.53
C VAL A 46 16.81 -5.04 14.48
N PHE A 47 16.51 -4.70 13.25
CA PHE A 47 16.43 -5.66 12.16
C PHE A 47 16.96 -5.08 10.86
N GLU A 48 17.33 -5.98 9.95
CA GLU A 48 17.68 -5.69 8.56
C GLU A 48 16.84 -6.59 7.65
N ALA A 49 16.11 -5.97 6.73
CA ALA A 49 15.23 -6.68 5.80
C ALA A 49 15.18 -6.00 4.43
N PRO A 50 16.34 -5.82 3.75
CA PRO A 50 16.43 -5.01 2.53
C PRO A 50 15.56 -5.53 1.39
N GLY A 51 15.56 -6.83 1.13
CA GLY A 51 14.75 -7.44 0.09
C GLY A 51 13.25 -7.37 0.38
N LEU A 52 12.85 -7.52 1.64
CA LEU A 52 11.45 -7.35 2.03
C LEU A 52 11.00 -5.90 1.90
N ALA A 53 11.83 -4.93 2.28
CA ALA A 53 11.53 -3.51 2.09
C ALA A 53 11.31 -3.17 0.61
N ALA A 54 12.17 -3.68 -0.27
CA ALA A 54 12.02 -3.49 -1.72
C ALA A 54 10.75 -4.14 -2.27
N LEU A 55 10.43 -5.38 -1.85
CA LEU A 55 9.21 -6.08 -2.26
C LEU A 55 7.95 -5.38 -1.74
N GLN A 56 7.94 -4.92 -0.49
CA GLN A 56 6.81 -4.19 0.07
C GLN A 56 6.56 -2.88 -0.67
N THR A 57 7.61 -2.11 -0.96
CA THR A 57 7.50 -0.87 -1.73
C THR A 57 6.95 -1.12 -3.14
N ALA A 58 7.47 -2.14 -3.84
CA ALA A 58 6.99 -2.50 -5.16
C ALA A 58 5.53 -2.97 -5.13
N HIS A 59 5.18 -3.83 -4.17
CA HIS A 59 3.84 -4.37 -4.05
C HIS A 59 2.82 -3.28 -3.70
N GLN A 60 3.15 -2.39 -2.76
CA GLN A 60 2.28 -1.27 -2.39
C GLN A 60 2.02 -0.34 -3.57
N ALA A 61 3.06 0.02 -4.34
CA ALA A 61 2.89 0.86 -5.52
C ALA A 61 1.98 0.21 -6.59
N LEU A 62 2.09 -1.10 -6.77
CA LEU A 62 1.21 -1.83 -7.68
C LEU A 62 -0.24 -1.85 -7.17
N GLU A 63 -0.45 -2.08 -5.87
CA GLU A 63 -1.78 -2.00 -5.26
C GLU A 63 -2.40 -0.62 -5.41
N GLU A 64 -1.66 0.45 -5.13
CA GLU A 64 -2.11 1.82 -5.28
C GLU A 64 -2.56 2.14 -6.70
N ALA A 65 -1.91 1.55 -7.71
CA ALA A 65 -2.23 1.75 -9.11
C ALA A 65 -3.48 0.98 -9.59
N VAL A 66 -3.77 -0.20 -9.00
CA VAL A 66 -4.80 -1.11 -9.53
C VAL A 66 -6.02 -1.28 -8.62
N LEU A 67 -5.89 -1.01 -7.33
CA LEU A 67 -7.01 -1.11 -6.40
C LEU A 67 -7.87 0.16 -6.41
N SER A 68 -9.16 0.01 -6.18
CA SER A 68 -10.06 1.16 -6.05
C SER A 68 -9.70 2.01 -4.82
N LYS A 69 -10.12 3.28 -4.83
CA LYS A 69 -9.97 4.22 -3.70
C LYS A 69 -10.42 3.60 -2.37
N HIS A 70 -11.52 2.86 -2.35
CA HIS A 70 -12.04 2.26 -1.13
C HIS A 70 -11.22 1.05 -0.69
N GLN A 71 -10.75 0.23 -1.62
CA GLN A 71 -9.85 -0.88 -1.31
C GLN A 71 -8.52 -0.38 -0.77
N ASN A 72 -7.90 0.62 -1.39
CA ASN A 72 -6.63 1.21 -0.94
C ASN A 72 -6.72 1.80 0.48
N ARG A 73 -7.89 2.33 0.87
CA ARG A 73 -8.11 2.87 2.22
C ARG A 73 -8.40 1.80 3.27
N PHE A 74 -9.11 0.74 2.90
CA PHE A 74 -9.57 -0.28 3.84
C PHE A 74 -8.56 -1.41 4.03
N LYS A 75 -7.91 -1.87 2.97
CA LYS A 75 -6.99 -3.00 3.00
C LYS A 75 -5.87 -2.90 4.05
N PRO A 76 -5.22 -1.75 4.29
CA PRO A 76 -4.19 -1.63 5.33
C PRO A 76 -4.71 -1.92 6.74
N MET A 77 -5.98 -1.63 7.01
CA MET A 77 -6.62 -1.92 8.30
C MET A 77 -6.83 -3.43 8.47
N VAL A 78 -7.31 -4.09 7.41
CA VAL A 78 -7.48 -5.55 7.35
C VAL A 78 -6.15 -6.26 7.54
N GLY A 79 -5.12 -5.81 6.82
CA GLY A 79 -3.77 -6.37 6.92
C GLY A 79 -3.16 -6.24 8.32
N ARG A 80 -3.32 -5.09 8.96
CA ARG A 80 -2.85 -4.89 10.34
C ARG A 80 -3.55 -5.85 11.32
N LYS A 81 -4.88 -6.00 11.22
CA LYS A 81 -5.62 -6.90 12.09
C LYS A 81 -5.25 -8.36 11.84
N TRP A 82 -5.02 -8.74 10.59
CA TRP A 82 -4.53 -10.07 10.25
C TRP A 82 -3.16 -10.37 10.89
N VAL A 83 -2.22 -9.42 10.78
CA VAL A 83 -0.88 -9.54 11.39
C VAL A 83 -0.97 -9.64 12.91
N GLU A 84 -1.82 -8.81 13.55
CA GLU A 84 -2.05 -8.84 15.00
C GLU A 84 -2.49 -10.23 15.46
N LEU A 85 -3.52 -10.81 14.82
CA LEU A 85 -4.02 -12.13 15.16
C LEU A 85 -2.93 -13.21 15.02
N VAL A 86 -2.14 -13.15 13.95
CA VAL A 86 -1.05 -14.11 13.74
C VAL A 86 0.07 -13.93 14.77
N TYR A 87 0.45 -12.69 15.05
CA TYR A 87 1.50 -12.36 16.02
C TYR A 87 1.14 -12.77 17.46
N GLU A 88 -0.12 -12.58 17.84
CA GLU A 88 -0.62 -12.93 19.18
C GLU A 88 -0.98 -14.42 19.33
N GLY A 89 -0.79 -15.23 18.29
CA GLY A 89 -1.01 -16.69 18.35
C GLY A 89 -2.42 -17.15 18.01
N PHE A 90 -3.31 -16.24 17.53
CA PHE A 90 -4.68 -16.55 17.13
C PHE A 90 -4.76 -17.04 15.67
N TYR A 91 -3.84 -17.86 15.24
CA TYR A 91 -3.76 -18.32 13.85
C TYR A 91 -5.00 -19.08 13.38
N PHE A 92 -5.68 -19.79 14.27
CA PHE A 92 -6.88 -20.58 13.99
C PHE A 92 -8.19 -19.84 14.30
N ASP A 93 -8.13 -18.57 14.67
CA ASP A 93 -9.32 -17.75 14.88
C ASP A 93 -10.10 -17.58 13.57
N PRO A 94 -11.43 -17.74 13.55
CA PRO A 94 -12.24 -17.61 12.35
C PRO A 94 -12.10 -16.22 11.71
N LEU A 95 -11.96 -15.15 12.50
CA LEU A 95 -11.73 -13.81 11.96
C LEU A 95 -10.47 -13.74 11.10
N LYS A 96 -9.39 -14.45 11.48
CA LYS A 96 -8.17 -14.52 10.67
C LYS A 96 -8.45 -15.11 9.28
N ALA A 97 -9.29 -16.15 9.20
CA ALA A 97 -9.67 -16.75 7.93
C ALA A 97 -10.50 -15.80 7.06
N ASP A 98 -11.45 -15.07 7.64
CA ASP A 98 -12.25 -14.05 6.95
C ASP A 98 -11.39 -12.92 6.39
N LEU A 99 -10.47 -12.40 7.22
CA LEU A 99 -9.53 -11.36 6.78
C LEU A 99 -8.61 -11.86 5.67
N GLN A 100 -8.15 -13.11 5.76
CA GLN A 100 -7.33 -13.72 4.73
C GLN A 100 -8.08 -13.89 3.41
N ALA A 101 -9.36 -14.27 3.44
CA ALA A 101 -10.20 -14.37 2.26
C ALA A 101 -10.37 -12.99 1.60
N TYR A 102 -10.60 -11.93 2.38
CA TYR A 102 -10.62 -10.56 1.87
C TYR A 102 -9.28 -10.17 1.22
N LEU A 103 -8.15 -10.40 1.90
CA LEU A 103 -6.83 -10.11 1.36
C LEU A 103 -6.58 -10.85 0.05
N ALA A 104 -6.91 -12.16 -0.02
CA ALA A 104 -6.75 -12.97 -1.22
C ALA A 104 -7.61 -12.45 -2.38
N SER A 105 -8.88 -12.11 -2.14
CA SER A 105 -9.77 -11.58 -3.17
C SER A 105 -9.29 -10.23 -3.70
N SER A 106 -8.76 -9.37 -2.83
CA SER A 106 -8.24 -8.06 -3.23
C SER A 106 -7.01 -8.14 -4.15
N GLN A 107 -6.32 -9.28 -4.18
CA GLN A 107 -5.13 -9.48 -5.01
C GLN A 107 -5.42 -9.96 -6.44
N ALA A 108 -6.67 -10.23 -6.79
CA ALA A 108 -7.02 -10.81 -8.09
C ALA A 108 -6.51 -9.99 -9.29
N CYS A 109 -6.53 -8.66 -9.19
CA CYS A 109 -6.05 -7.74 -10.23
C CYS A 109 -4.66 -7.15 -9.94
N VAL A 110 -4.03 -7.51 -8.81
CA VAL A 110 -2.69 -7.00 -8.44
C VAL A 110 -1.63 -7.80 -9.18
N ASN A 111 -1.43 -7.45 -10.45
CA ASN A 111 -0.48 -8.09 -11.37
C ASN A 111 0.14 -7.03 -12.27
N GLY A 112 1.47 -7.04 -12.40
CA GLY A 112 2.21 -6.05 -13.19
C GLY A 112 3.71 -6.06 -12.92
N GLU A 113 4.39 -5.10 -13.49
CA GLU A 113 5.82 -4.84 -13.28
C GLU A 113 6.01 -3.52 -12.53
N VAL A 114 6.94 -3.51 -11.59
CA VAL A 114 7.29 -2.30 -10.83
C VAL A 114 8.79 -2.10 -10.87
N SER A 115 9.21 -0.91 -11.30
CA SER A 115 10.60 -0.48 -11.18
C SER A 115 10.80 0.24 -9.86
N VAL A 116 11.80 -0.20 -9.11
CA VAL A 116 12.19 0.44 -7.84
C VAL A 116 13.59 1.03 -7.94
N ARG A 117 13.79 2.15 -7.25
CA ARG A 117 15.09 2.83 -7.13
C ARG A 117 15.45 2.94 -5.66
N THR A 118 16.75 2.81 -5.37
CA THR A 118 17.30 3.10 -4.05
C THR A 118 18.18 4.33 -4.08
N GLU A 119 18.06 5.17 -3.06
CA GLU A 119 18.85 6.37 -2.86
C GLU A 119 18.95 6.65 -1.35
N GLY A 120 20.18 6.81 -0.84
CA GLY A 120 20.44 7.20 0.55
C GLY A 120 19.80 6.27 1.61
N GLY A 121 19.75 4.95 1.37
CA GLY A 121 19.13 3.98 2.29
C GLY A 121 17.60 3.85 2.15
N SER A 122 16.98 4.67 1.31
CA SER A 122 15.56 4.60 0.98
C SER A 122 15.33 3.78 -0.27
N VAL A 123 14.12 3.23 -0.41
CA VAL A 123 13.65 2.60 -1.65
C VAL A 123 12.31 3.21 -2.06
N SER A 124 12.15 3.51 -3.33
CA SER A 124 10.92 4.07 -3.90
C SER A 124 10.56 3.39 -5.21
N ALA A 125 9.27 3.27 -5.49
CA ALA A 125 8.78 2.87 -6.80
C ALA A 125 8.85 4.08 -7.74
N VAL A 126 9.40 3.87 -8.94
CA VAL A 126 9.57 4.92 -9.95
C VAL A 126 8.75 4.68 -11.21
N ALA A 127 8.29 3.46 -11.42
CA ALA A 127 7.36 3.12 -12.51
C ALA A 127 6.53 1.90 -12.13
N VAL A 128 5.28 1.89 -12.58
CA VAL A 128 4.34 0.77 -12.46
C VAL A 128 3.74 0.54 -13.84
N ASP A 129 3.75 -0.71 -14.29
CA ASP A 129 3.07 -1.16 -15.49
C ASP A 129 2.14 -2.32 -15.15
N SER A 130 0.86 -2.20 -15.51
CA SER A 130 -0.16 -3.22 -15.26
C SER A 130 -1.32 -3.08 -16.24
N PRO A 131 -1.89 -4.20 -16.72
CA PRO A 131 -3.11 -4.16 -17.53
C PRO A 131 -4.35 -3.71 -16.72
N HIS A 132 -4.24 -3.62 -15.40
CA HIS A 132 -5.33 -3.28 -14.49
C HIS A 132 -5.21 -1.88 -13.87
N ILE A 133 -4.31 -1.02 -14.37
CA ILE A 133 -4.16 0.35 -13.85
C ILE A 133 -5.48 1.12 -14.00
N LEU A 134 -5.97 1.69 -12.89
CA LEU A 134 -7.15 2.54 -12.84
C LEU A 134 -6.84 3.98 -13.24
N GLN A 135 -6.24 4.15 -14.40
CA GLN A 135 -5.92 5.47 -14.96
C GLN A 135 -6.60 5.61 -16.30
N ALA A 136 -7.43 6.65 -16.45
CA ALA A 136 -7.99 6.99 -17.75
C ALA A 136 -6.86 7.43 -18.69
N LYS A 137 -6.89 6.95 -19.95
CA LYS A 137 -5.94 7.39 -20.97
C LYS A 137 -6.08 8.91 -21.16
N GLY A 138 -4.99 9.64 -20.93
CA GLY A 138 -4.97 11.09 -21.04
C GLY A 138 -5.42 11.86 -19.79
N ALA A 139 -5.76 11.19 -18.69
CA ALA A 139 -6.03 11.85 -17.42
C ALA A 139 -4.73 12.44 -16.86
N THR A 140 -4.51 13.70 -17.17
CA THR A 140 -3.52 14.53 -16.50
C THR A 140 -4.20 15.22 -15.32
N TYR A 141 -3.53 15.23 -14.16
CA TYR A 141 -4.04 15.82 -12.94
C TYR A 141 -4.62 17.24 -13.19
N ALA A 142 -5.93 17.38 -12.99
CA ALA A 142 -6.71 18.62 -12.97
C ALA A 142 -6.79 19.44 -14.28
N GLN A 143 -5.92 19.29 -15.28
CA GLN A 143 -5.87 20.21 -16.44
C GLN A 143 -6.44 19.63 -17.73
N SER A 144 -6.70 18.35 -17.80
CA SER A 144 -7.35 17.68 -18.94
C SER A 144 -8.25 16.53 -18.46
N ALA A 145 -9.20 16.86 -17.59
CA ALA A 145 -10.20 15.92 -17.12
C ALA A 145 -11.30 15.72 -18.17
N ASP A 146 -11.85 14.49 -18.24
CA ASP A 146 -13.00 14.17 -19.11
C ASP A 146 -14.34 14.76 -18.60
N TRP A 147 -14.30 15.62 -17.57
CA TRP A 147 -15.44 16.31 -16.98
C TRP A 147 -15.27 17.82 -17.06
N GLY A 148 -16.39 18.54 -17.19
CA GLY A 148 -16.41 19.98 -17.28
C GLY A 148 -16.46 20.70 -15.92
N ALA A 149 -16.45 22.03 -15.98
CA ALA A 149 -16.52 22.88 -14.78
C ALA A 149 -17.83 22.70 -14.01
N SER A 150 -18.94 22.43 -14.71
CA SER A 150 -20.26 22.22 -14.08
C SER A 150 -20.33 20.97 -13.23
N GLU A 151 -19.73 19.86 -13.69
CA GLU A 151 -19.65 18.62 -12.92
C GLU A 151 -18.74 18.80 -11.70
N ALA A 152 -17.62 19.49 -11.86
CA ALA A 152 -16.71 19.79 -10.77
C ALA A 152 -17.38 20.67 -9.71
N GLU A 153 -18.09 21.73 -10.12
CA GLU A 153 -18.85 22.60 -9.20
C GLU A 153 -19.94 21.82 -8.45
N GLY A 154 -20.71 21.02 -9.17
CA GLY A 154 -21.74 20.17 -8.56
C GLY A 154 -21.16 19.21 -7.52
N PHE A 155 -20.05 18.55 -7.85
CA PHE A 155 -19.36 17.65 -6.93
C PHE A 155 -18.85 18.38 -5.68
N ILE A 156 -18.21 19.54 -5.82
CA ILE A 156 -17.71 20.36 -4.71
C ILE A 156 -18.84 20.77 -3.79
N ARG A 157 -19.97 21.27 -4.34
CA ARG A 157 -21.15 21.66 -3.60
C ARG A 157 -21.71 20.52 -2.76
N LEU A 158 -21.94 19.36 -3.37
CA LEU A 158 -22.52 18.19 -2.69
C LEU A 158 -21.55 17.61 -1.66
N SER A 159 -20.28 17.49 -2.00
CA SER A 159 -19.25 16.96 -1.10
C SER A 159 -19.02 17.86 0.13
N GLY A 160 -19.12 19.18 -0.05
CA GLY A 160 -18.94 20.16 1.03
C GLY A 160 -20.22 20.44 1.85
N MET A 161 -21.38 19.92 1.46
CA MET A 161 -22.68 20.32 2.04
C MET A 161 -22.75 20.11 3.56
N SER A 162 -22.33 18.93 4.02
CA SER A 162 -22.34 18.59 5.46
C SER A 162 -21.43 19.52 6.28
N SER A 163 -20.22 19.76 5.81
CA SER A 163 -19.26 20.63 6.48
C SER A 163 -19.71 22.11 6.48
N ASN A 164 -20.27 22.56 5.37
CA ASN A 164 -20.83 23.91 5.27
C ASN A 164 -22.03 24.11 6.20
N LEU A 165 -22.90 23.10 6.30
CA LEU A 165 -24.05 23.16 7.22
C LEU A 165 -23.57 23.18 8.68
N TRP A 166 -22.60 22.34 9.02
CA TRP A 166 -22.02 22.33 10.36
C TRP A 166 -21.40 23.70 10.71
N ALA A 167 -20.63 24.29 9.80
CA ALA A 167 -20.02 25.59 10.00
C ALA A 167 -21.07 26.69 10.22
N LYS A 168 -22.15 26.70 9.45
CA LYS A 168 -23.26 27.65 9.59
C LYS A 168 -23.97 27.52 10.94
N ILE A 169 -24.23 26.31 11.39
CA ILE A 169 -24.93 26.04 12.66
C ILE A 169 -24.04 26.44 13.84
N ASN A 170 -22.74 26.21 13.76
CA ASN A 170 -21.79 26.40 14.87
C ASN A 170 -21.02 27.75 14.79
N GLY A 171 -21.37 28.64 13.90
CA GLY A 171 -20.78 29.97 13.79
C GLY A 171 -19.30 30.00 13.33
N ALA A 172 -18.80 28.92 12.71
CA ALA A 172 -17.42 28.82 12.25
C ALA A 172 -17.19 29.45 10.86
N GLY A 173 -18.11 30.25 10.35
CA GLY A 173 -18.12 30.79 8.98
C GLY A 173 -18.55 32.27 8.89
N SER A 174 -18.08 33.11 9.82
CA SER A 174 -18.19 34.57 9.70
C SER A 174 -16.84 35.20 9.45
#